data_98331c581676b1568ae781eacc4d87e4
#
_entry.id   98331c581676b1568ae781eacc4d87e4
#
_cell.length_a   1.000
_cell.length_b   1.000
_cell.length_c   1.000
_cell.angle_alpha   90.00
_cell.angle_beta   90.00
_cell.angle_gamma   90.00
#
_symmetry.space_group_name_H-M   'P 1'
#
loop_
_entity.id
_entity.type
_entity.pdbx_description
1 polymer ?
#
loop_
_entity_poly.entity_id
_entity_poly.type
_entity_poly.pdbx_seq_one_letter_code
_entity_poly.pdbx_strand_id
1 'polypeptide(L)'
;MIGILGGMGTQAGLDFCNKLAILNRGKIDQEYPLFILFNKSNIPGRPESIGVQTKNLSDKSKNKKVKKKYHSVLKSLLQGCKVLKESKCKFIVIPCNTAHYWYEDLKKKINLPIVNMPKEVFNHTKKKCKKNSSIGLLATEGTLKTGIYNKFFDRDYNLIFPNNSLQKNSVNKAIKLVKMGKVREANKIIKPAIEFLVNKKCKKIILGCTELPIAIFAFKSFQKIKTSKIFLDPNLILANSAMKRYLKK
;
A
#
# COMPACT_ATOMS: atom_id res chain seq x y z
N MET A 1 1.65 14.11 17.27
CA MET A 1 2.54 12.99 16.97
C MET A 1 1.84 12.02 16.02
N ILE A 2 2.55 11.49 15.03
CA ILE A 2 2.04 10.53 14.03
C ILE A 2 2.32 9.11 14.52
N GLY A 3 1.32 8.22 14.52
CA GLY A 3 1.49 6.80 14.75
C GLY A 3 1.65 6.04 13.43
N ILE A 4 2.73 5.26 13.29
CA ILE A 4 3.02 4.47 12.08
C ILE A 4 2.97 2.99 12.47
N LEU A 5 1.98 2.24 11.98
CA LEU A 5 1.92 0.79 12.14
C LEU A 5 2.64 0.10 10.98
N GLY A 6 3.91 -0.23 11.19
CA GLY A 6 4.78 -0.92 10.25
C GLY A 6 4.81 -2.44 10.42
N GLY A 7 5.83 -3.08 9.86
CA GLY A 7 6.08 -4.52 9.95
C GLY A 7 5.38 -5.38 8.89
N MET A 8 4.81 -4.76 7.85
CA MET A 8 4.03 -5.44 6.82
C MET A 8 4.47 -5.19 5.35
N GLY A 9 5.73 -5.05 4.92
CA GLY A 9 6.98 -5.40 5.55
C GLY A 9 7.71 -4.26 6.28
N THR A 10 8.78 -4.66 6.92
CA THR A 10 9.66 -3.75 7.66
C THR A 10 10.26 -2.68 6.74
N GLN A 11 10.83 -3.05 5.60
CA GLN A 11 11.41 -2.12 4.64
C GLN A 11 10.42 -1.05 4.15
N ALA A 12 9.15 -1.43 3.96
CA ALA A 12 8.10 -0.49 3.57
C ALA A 12 7.79 0.54 4.68
N GLY A 13 7.85 0.12 5.95
CA GLY A 13 7.70 1.02 7.10
C GLY A 13 8.87 2.01 7.21
N LEU A 14 10.11 1.54 7.04
CA LEU A 14 11.32 2.37 7.03
C LEU A 14 11.32 3.34 5.85
N ASP A 15 10.98 2.89 4.64
CA ASP A 15 10.81 3.73 3.46
C ASP A 15 9.77 4.84 3.69
N PHE A 16 8.66 4.52 4.38
CA PHE A 16 7.66 5.51 4.75
C PHE A 16 8.23 6.58 5.70
N CYS A 17 8.97 6.19 6.73
CA CYS A 17 9.60 7.12 7.67
C CYS A 17 10.61 8.03 6.95
N ASN A 18 11.42 7.47 6.05
CA ASN A 18 12.37 8.24 5.24
C ASN A 18 11.63 9.27 4.36
N LYS A 19 10.55 8.86 3.67
CA LYS A 19 9.71 9.79 2.89
C LYS A 19 9.10 10.88 3.74
N LEU A 20 8.66 10.55 4.95
CA LEU A 20 8.10 11.53 5.88
C LEU A 20 9.14 12.59 6.28
N ALA A 21 10.37 12.16 6.59
CA ALA A 21 11.48 13.06 6.91
C ALA A 21 11.88 13.94 5.71
N ILE A 22 11.95 13.36 4.49
CA ILE A 22 12.32 14.13 3.28
C ILE A 22 11.27 15.20 2.93
N LEU A 23 9.98 14.91 3.15
CA LEU A 23 8.90 15.84 2.83
C LEU A 23 8.84 17.07 3.72
N ASN A 24 9.42 16.99 4.90
CA ASN A 24 9.45 18.10 5.86
C ASN A 24 10.87 18.23 6.42
N ARG A 25 11.81 18.57 5.55
CA ARG A 25 13.18 18.87 5.96
C ARG A 25 13.19 20.15 6.76
N GLY A 26 13.43 20.01 8.05
CA GLY A 26 13.76 21.13 8.93
C GLY A 26 15.21 21.59 8.74
N LYS A 27 15.52 22.78 9.21
CA LYS A 27 16.90 23.28 9.34
C LYS A 27 17.57 22.71 10.59
N ILE A 28 16.78 22.35 11.57
CA ILE A 28 17.19 21.76 12.86
C ILE A 28 16.30 20.55 13.18
N ASP A 29 16.74 19.67 14.07
CA ASP A 29 16.04 18.42 14.41
C ASP A 29 14.63 18.64 14.95
N GLN A 30 14.40 19.74 15.68
CA GLN A 30 13.12 20.08 16.29
C GLN A 30 12.01 20.43 15.28
N GLU A 31 12.37 20.73 14.04
CA GLU A 31 11.41 21.03 12.98
C GLU A 31 10.88 19.77 12.26
N TYR A 32 11.50 18.59 12.51
CA TYR A 32 11.00 17.35 11.93
C TYR A 32 9.69 16.89 12.60
N PRO A 33 8.84 16.16 11.89
CA PRO A 33 7.59 15.69 12.46
C PRO A 33 7.83 14.65 13.56
N LEU A 34 7.15 14.78 14.68
CA LEU A 34 7.14 13.77 15.73
C LEU A 34 6.36 12.55 15.28
N PHE A 35 6.98 11.37 15.28
CA PHE A 35 6.32 10.11 14.97
C PHE A 35 6.84 8.95 15.80
N ILE A 36 6.02 7.90 15.91
CA ILE A 36 6.40 6.60 16.43
C ILE A 36 6.20 5.57 15.32
N LEU A 37 7.25 4.81 14.97
CA LEU A 37 7.14 3.61 14.16
C LEU A 37 7.03 2.39 15.07
N PHE A 38 5.86 1.80 15.17
CA PHE A 38 5.69 0.47 15.75
C PHE A 38 5.81 -0.59 14.66
N ASN A 39 7.02 -1.15 14.52
CA ASN A 39 7.30 -2.19 13.52
C ASN A 39 6.88 -3.58 14.02
N LYS A 40 5.59 -3.89 13.90
CA LYS A 40 5.00 -5.17 14.32
C LYS A 40 5.16 -6.21 13.21
N SER A 41 6.34 -6.83 13.11
CA SER A 41 6.68 -7.79 12.05
C SER A 41 5.97 -9.13 12.16
N ASN A 42 5.42 -9.47 13.34
CA ASN A 42 4.69 -10.71 13.60
C ASN A 42 3.20 -10.67 13.24
N ILE A 43 2.73 -9.65 12.50
CA ILE A 43 1.38 -9.65 11.93
C ILE A 43 1.29 -10.76 10.88
N PRO A 44 0.30 -11.70 10.96
CA PRO A 44 0.17 -12.80 10.02
C PRO A 44 0.09 -12.35 8.56
N GLY A 45 0.47 -13.19 7.62
CA GLY A 45 0.43 -12.93 6.19
C GLY A 45 -0.95 -12.42 5.73
N ARG A 46 -1.01 -11.22 5.11
CA ARG A 46 -2.28 -10.59 4.67
C ARG A 46 -2.88 -11.29 3.46
N PRO A 47 -2.11 -11.63 2.39
CA PRO A 47 -2.67 -12.33 1.23
C PRO A 47 -3.30 -13.67 1.59
N GLU A 48 -2.66 -14.44 2.47
CA GLU A 48 -3.11 -15.76 2.91
C GLU A 48 -4.31 -15.71 3.86
N SER A 49 -4.60 -14.53 4.39
CA SER A 49 -5.70 -14.28 5.34
C SER A 49 -6.91 -13.61 4.69
N ILE A 50 -6.81 -13.29 3.41
CA ILE A 50 -7.91 -12.79 2.59
C ILE A 50 -8.63 -14.01 2.01
N GLY A 51 -9.82 -14.27 2.54
CA GLY A 51 -10.72 -15.25 1.93
C GLY A 51 -11.07 -14.78 0.53
N VAL A 52 -10.85 -15.64 -0.45
CA VAL A 52 -11.58 -15.52 -1.70
C VAL A 52 -13.04 -15.54 -1.29
N GLN A 53 -13.80 -14.49 -1.58
CA GLN A 53 -15.25 -14.61 -1.66
C GLN A 53 -15.52 -15.55 -2.83
N THR A 54 -15.37 -16.85 -2.58
CA THR A 54 -15.80 -17.86 -3.54
C THR A 54 -17.30 -17.76 -3.58
N LYS A 55 -17.84 -17.38 -4.73
CA LYS A 55 -19.27 -17.44 -5.04
C LYS A 55 -19.86 -18.85 -4.86
N ASN A 56 -19.04 -19.85 -4.58
CA ASN A 56 -19.44 -21.23 -4.28
C ASN A 56 -19.27 -21.51 -2.77
N LEU A 57 -20.31 -21.19 -2.02
CA LEU A 57 -20.43 -21.32 -0.57
C LEU A 57 -20.74 -22.75 -0.07
N SER A 58 -20.39 -23.79 -0.80
CA SER A 58 -20.68 -25.18 -0.38
C SER A 58 -19.70 -25.76 0.65
N ASP A 59 -18.53 -25.15 0.85
CA ASP A 59 -17.50 -25.69 1.76
C ASP A 59 -17.39 -24.90 3.08
N LYS A 60 -18.24 -25.30 4.05
CA LYS A 60 -18.29 -24.69 5.41
C LYS A 60 -16.95 -24.75 6.15
N SER A 61 -16.12 -25.76 5.88
CA SER A 61 -14.82 -25.95 6.55
C SER A 61 -13.78 -24.92 6.10
N LYS A 62 -13.70 -24.64 4.81
CA LYS A 62 -12.84 -23.59 4.22
C LYS A 62 -13.23 -22.21 4.73
N ASN A 63 -14.53 -21.93 4.85
CA ASN A 63 -15.04 -20.68 5.40
C ASN A 63 -14.61 -20.45 6.86
N LYS A 64 -14.60 -21.48 7.71
CA LYS A 64 -14.17 -21.39 9.12
C LYS A 64 -12.68 -21.07 9.23
N LYS A 65 -11.83 -21.72 8.40
CA LYS A 65 -10.37 -21.47 8.38
C LYS A 65 -10.04 -20.06 7.90
N VAL A 66 -10.74 -19.59 6.88
CA VAL A 66 -10.57 -18.22 6.35
C VAL A 66 -11.00 -17.18 7.37
N LYS A 67 -12.15 -17.34 8.03
CA LYS A 67 -12.60 -16.45 9.11
C LYS A 67 -11.57 -16.40 10.25
N LYS A 68 -11.04 -17.55 10.67
CA LYS A 68 -10.00 -17.60 11.72
C LYS A 68 -8.76 -16.79 11.34
N LYS A 69 -8.28 -16.92 10.09
CA LYS A 69 -7.13 -16.13 9.59
C LYS A 69 -7.45 -14.64 9.50
N TYR A 70 -8.64 -14.26 9.03
CA TYR A 70 -9.09 -12.89 9.00
C TYR A 70 -9.05 -12.24 10.40
N HIS A 71 -9.65 -12.91 11.38
CA HIS A 71 -9.68 -12.43 12.76
C HIS A 71 -8.28 -12.39 13.40
N SER A 72 -7.40 -13.30 13.06
CA SER A 72 -6.01 -13.30 13.56
C SER A 72 -5.26 -12.04 13.10
N VAL A 73 -5.39 -11.67 11.81
CA VAL A 73 -4.79 -10.42 11.30
C VAL A 73 -5.44 -9.21 11.94
N LEU A 74 -6.78 -9.16 12.01
CA LEU A 74 -7.51 -8.06 12.65
C LEU A 74 -7.07 -7.86 14.09
N LYS A 75 -7.00 -8.94 14.89
CA LYS A 75 -6.54 -8.89 16.29
C LYS A 75 -5.12 -8.30 16.39
N SER A 76 -4.22 -8.76 15.52
CA SER A 76 -2.83 -8.30 15.51
C SER A 76 -2.70 -6.83 15.09
N LEU A 77 -3.46 -6.38 14.10
CA LEU A 77 -3.54 -4.97 13.70
C LEU A 77 -4.10 -4.10 14.84
N LEU A 78 -5.18 -4.54 15.50
CA LEU A 78 -5.78 -3.84 16.63
C LEU A 78 -4.80 -3.68 17.79
N GLN A 79 -4.03 -4.73 18.11
CA GLN A 79 -2.97 -4.63 19.13
C GLN A 79 -1.96 -3.54 18.78
N GLY A 80 -1.51 -3.50 17.52
CA GLY A 80 -0.58 -2.45 17.07
C GLY A 80 -1.18 -1.05 17.14
N CYS A 81 -2.43 -0.90 16.75
CA CYS A 81 -3.15 0.38 16.84
C CYS A 81 -3.34 0.83 18.30
N LYS A 82 -3.59 -0.11 19.23
CA LYS A 82 -3.70 0.20 20.67
C LYS A 82 -2.41 0.75 21.23
N VAL A 83 -1.25 0.12 20.95
CA VAL A 83 0.07 0.63 21.36
C VAL A 83 0.26 2.07 20.91
N LEU A 84 -0.04 2.38 19.63
CA LEU A 84 0.09 3.75 19.11
C LEU A 84 -0.88 4.73 19.76
N LYS A 85 -2.09 4.29 20.11
CA LYS A 85 -3.07 5.10 20.84
C LYS A 85 -2.58 5.40 22.25
N GLU A 86 -2.12 4.39 22.98
CA GLU A 86 -1.56 4.50 24.34
C GLU A 86 -0.32 5.41 24.36
N SER A 87 0.47 5.40 23.28
CA SER A 87 1.58 6.35 23.07
C SER A 87 1.13 7.77 22.70
N LYS A 88 -0.15 8.11 22.84
CA LYS A 88 -0.74 9.45 22.60
C LYS A 88 -0.54 9.96 21.15
N CYS A 89 -0.47 9.07 20.17
CA CYS A 89 -0.51 9.46 18.76
C CYS A 89 -1.87 10.13 18.43
N LYS A 90 -1.86 11.17 17.58
CA LYS A 90 -3.09 11.89 17.19
C LYS A 90 -3.86 11.18 16.08
N PHE A 91 -3.17 10.42 15.24
CA PHE A 91 -3.74 9.58 14.18
C PHE A 91 -2.75 8.48 13.79
N ILE A 92 -3.25 7.48 13.07
CA ILE A 92 -2.46 6.32 12.61
C ILE A 92 -2.36 6.32 11.09
N VAL A 93 -1.18 5.95 10.58
CA VAL A 93 -0.94 5.56 9.19
C VAL A 93 -0.46 4.12 9.13
N ILE A 94 -0.86 3.40 8.09
CA ILE A 94 -0.50 1.99 7.88
C ILE A 94 0.15 1.89 6.50
N PRO A 95 1.50 1.88 6.38
CA PRO A 95 2.21 1.78 5.11
C PRO A 95 2.16 0.35 4.54
N CYS A 96 0.95 -0.13 4.28
CA CYS A 96 0.65 -1.43 3.70
C CYS A 96 -0.69 -1.39 2.98
N ASN A 97 -0.70 -1.52 1.65
CA ASN A 97 -1.94 -1.50 0.87
C ASN A 97 -2.92 -2.59 1.31
N THR A 98 -2.49 -3.83 1.35
CA THR A 98 -3.35 -4.99 1.67
C THR A 98 -3.97 -4.90 3.08
N ALA A 99 -3.32 -4.26 4.04
CA ALA A 99 -3.86 -4.09 5.39
C ALA A 99 -5.13 -3.24 5.43
N HIS A 100 -5.38 -2.42 4.40
CA HIS A 100 -6.59 -1.61 4.29
C HIS A 100 -7.86 -2.43 3.98
N TYR A 101 -7.73 -3.73 3.74
CA TYR A 101 -8.87 -4.65 3.73
C TYR A 101 -9.58 -4.69 5.09
N TRP A 102 -8.86 -4.52 6.18
CA TRP A 102 -9.39 -4.45 7.55
C TRP A 102 -9.74 -3.03 8.02
N TYR A 103 -9.66 -2.02 7.13
CA TYR A 103 -9.79 -0.62 7.50
C TYR A 103 -11.11 -0.30 8.23
N GLU A 104 -12.24 -0.78 7.74
CA GLU A 104 -13.55 -0.47 8.34
C GLU A 104 -13.69 -1.09 9.75
N ASP A 105 -13.17 -2.30 9.95
CA ASP A 105 -13.18 -2.93 11.27
C ASP A 105 -12.22 -2.25 12.25
N LEU A 106 -11.06 -1.82 11.77
CA LEU A 106 -10.12 -1.03 12.57
C LEU A 106 -10.75 0.31 12.99
N LYS A 107 -11.35 1.02 12.03
CA LYS A 107 -12.01 2.30 12.27
C LYS A 107 -13.12 2.19 13.32
N LYS A 108 -13.92 1.12 13.30
CA LYS A 108 -14.99 0.87 14.28
C LYS A 108 -14.47 0.56 15.68
N LYS A 109 -13.28 -0.07 15.79
CA LYS A 109 -12.77 -0.60 17.08
C LYS A 109 -11.71 0.27 17.73
N ILE A 110 -11.08 1.18 16.98
CA ILE A 110 -10.06 2.11 17.48
C ILE A 110 -10.62 3.53 17.40
N ASN A 111 -10.85 4.12 18.55
CA ASN A 111 -11.24 5.53 18.65
C ASN A 111 -10.00 6.42 18.44
N LEU A 112 -9.42 6.37 17.24
CA LEU A 112 -8.32 7.18 16.77
C LEU A 112 -8.38 7.23 15.24
N PRO A 113 -8.22 8.40 14.58
CA PRO A 113 -8.29 8.50 13.14
C PRO A 113 -7.21 7.63 12.46
N ILE A 114 -7.61 6.85 11.45
CA ILE A 114 -6.69 6.07 10.61
C ILE A 114 -6.76 6.65 9.19
N VAL A 115 -5.61 6.96 8.60
CA VAL A 115 -5.55 7.47 7.23
C VAL A 115 -5.74 6.33 6.25
N ASN A 116 -6.72 6.43 5.35
CA ASN A 116 -7.01 5.40 4.36
C ASN A 116 -6.14 5.58 3.10
N MET A 117 -5.08 4.78 2.97
CA MET A 117 -4.13 4.88 1.85
C MET A 117 -4.79 4.78 0.47
N PRO A 118 -5.64 3.78 0.14
CA PRO A 118 -6.33 3.73 -1.16
C PRO A 118 -7.16 4.98 -1.46
N LYS A 119 -7.85 5.53 -0.46
CA LYS A 119 -8.62 6.78 -0.60
C LYS A 119 -7.72 7.98 -0.90
N GLU A 120 -6.56 8.08 -0.22
CA GLU A 120 -5.61 9.17 -0.48
C GLU A 120 -4.99 9.06 -1.88
N VAL A 121 -4.71 7.83 -2.36
CA VAL A 121 -4.25 7.59 -3.73
C VAL A 121 -5.33 8.01 -4.74
N PHE A 122 -6.60 7.68 -4.49
CA PHE A 122 -7.72 8.13 -5.32
C PHE A 122 -7.82 9.66 -5.36
N ASN A 123 -7.80 10.32 -4.21
CA ASN A 123 -7.85 11.78 -4.11
C ASN A 123 -6.69 12.46 -4.84
N HIS A 124 -5.49 11.85 -4.79
CA HIS A 124 -4.33 12.32 -5.54
C HIS A 124 -4.53 12.14 -7.06
N THR A 125 -5.07 10.99 -7.48
CA THR A 125 -5.33 10.69 -8.90
C THR A 125 -6.33 11.66 -9.50
N LYS A 126 -7.39 12.00 -8.78
CA LYS A 126 -8.41 12.99 -9.23
C LYS A 126 -7.81 14.35 -9.58
N LYS A 127 -6.73 14.75 -8.93
CA LYS A 127 -6.02 16.00 -9.21
C LYS A 127 -5.11 15.94 -10.44
N LYS A 128 -4.83 14.74 -10.95
CA LYS A 128 -3.82 14.50 -12.00
C LYS A 128 -4.38 13.89 -13.28
N CYS A 129 -5.56 13.29 -13.22
CA CYS A 129 -6.17 12.56 -14.33
C CYS A 129 -7.62 12.99 -14.54
N LYS A 130 -8.03 13.08 -15.80
CA LYS A 130 -9.44 13.26 -16.16
C LYS A 130 -10.23 11.99 -15.85
N LYS A 131 -11.53 12.11 -15.60
CA LYS A 131 -12.43 10.95 -15.48
C LYS A 131 -12.32 10.05 -16.71
N ASN A 132 -12.67 8.78 -16.55
CA ASN A 132 -12.60 7.73 -17.57
C ASN A 132 -11.19 7.43 -18.09
N SER A 133 -10.13 8.02 -17.48
CA SER A 133 -8.76 7.63 -17.81
C SER A 133 -8.46 6.21 -17.37
N SER A 134 -7.65 5.49 -18.16
CA SER A 134 -7.10 4.18 -17.77
C SER A 134 -5.99 4.36 -16.74
N ILE A 135 -6.12 3.68 -15.59
CA ILE A 135 -5.17 3.70 -14.48
C ILE A 135 -4.68 2.28 -14.24
N GLY A 136 -3.38 2.05 -14.41
CA GLY A 136 -2.77 0.76 -14.12
C GLY A 136 -2.63 0.52 -12.61
N LEU A 137 -2.80 -0.73 -12.18
CA LEU A 137 -2.56 -1.12 -10.79
C LEU A 137 -1.64 -2.34 -10.74
N LEU A 138 -0.45 -2.17 -10.18
CA LEU A 138 0.49 -3.23 -9.84
C LEU A 138 0.37 -3.48 -8.33
N ALA A 139 -0.10 -4.65 -7.91
CA ALA A 139 -0.35 -4.95 -6.51
C ALA A 139 -0.21 -6.44 -6.20
N THR A 140 -0.24 -6.81 -4.92
CA THR A 140 -0.35 -8.23 -4.54
C THR A 140 -1.70 -8.80 -4.97
N GLU A 141 -1.76 -10.12 -5.21
CA GLU A 141 -3.05 -10.80 -5.45
C GLU A 141 -4.07 -10.51 -4.34
N GLY A 142 -3.62 -10.44 -3.08
CA GLY A 142 -4.51 -10.08 -1.98
C GLY A 142 -5.12 -8.69 -2.15
N THR A 143 -4.36 -7.70 -2.54
CA THR A 143 -4.86 -6.35 -2.82
C THR A 143 -5.85 -6.34 -3.97
N LEU A 144 -5.55 -7.08 -5.06
CA LEU A 144 -6.46 -7.18 -6.21
C LEU A 144 -7.77 -7.89 -5.84
N LYS A 145 -7.70 -9.04 -5.17
CA LYS A 145 -8.87 -9.84 -4.79
C LYS A 145 -9.82 -9.11 -3.82
N THR A 146 -9.29 -8.22 -2.99
CA THR A 146 -10.10 -7.45 -2.02
C THR A 146 -10.83 -6.27 -2.62
N GLY A 147 -10.45 -5.83 -3.82
CA GLY A 147 -11.05 -4.67 -4.47
C GLY A 147 -10.93 -3.35 -3.70
N ILE A 148 -9.93 -3.23 -2.80
CA ILE A 148 -9.79 -2.02 -1.97
C ILE A 148 -9.54 -0.73 -2.77
N TYR A 149 -8.98 -0.86 -3.98
CA TYR A 149 -8.86 0.25 -4.92
C TYR A 149 -10.13 0.42 -5.75
N ASN A 150 -10.75 -0.67 -6.22
CA ASN A 150 -11.98 -0.67 -6.99
C ASN A 150 -13.09 0.13 -6.30
N LYS A 151 -13.23 -0.04 -4.99
CA LYS A 151 -14.20 0.70 -4.15
C LYS A 151 -14.18 2.21 -4.37
N PHE A 152 -13.03 2.79 -4.72
CA PHE A 152 -12.87 4.23 -4.96
C PHE A 152 -12.78 4.59 -6.44
N PHE A 153 -12.21 3.72 -7.27
CA PHE A 153 -11.83 4.05 -8.64
C PHE A 153 -12.89 3.73 -9.68
N ASP A 154 -13.67 2.64 -9.52
CA ASP A 154 -14.55 2.11 -10.57
C ASP A 154 -15.62 3.09 -11.09
N ARG A 155 -15.97 4.10 -10.32
CA ARG A 155 -16.93 5.14 -10.75
C ARG A 155 -16.32 6.20 -11.67
N ASP A 156 -15.02 6.46 -11.52
CA ASP A 156 -14.35 7.61 -12.16
C ASP A 156 -13.22 7.18 -13.12
N TYR A 157 -12.75 5.92 -13.07
CA TYR A 157 -11.57 5.44 -13.78
C TYR A 157 -11.69 3.99 -14.23
N ASN A 158 -11.00 3.65 -15.34
CA ASN A 158 -10.84 2.26 -15.78
C ASN A 158 -9.56 1.69 -15.16
N LEU A 159 -9.70 0.83 -14.14
CA LEU A 159 -8.56 0.12 -13.57
C LEU A 159 -8.09 -1.00 -14.49
N ILE A 160 -6.82 -0.96 -14.89
CA ILE A 160 -6.17 -1.95 -15.74
C ILE A 160 -5.17 -2.75 -14.90
N PHE A 161 -5.25 -4.07 -14.97
CA PHE A 161 -4.40 -5.01 -14.25
C PHE A 161 -3.53 -5.80 -15.23
N PRO A 162 -2.32 -6.24 -14.83
CA PRO A 162 -1.59 -7.25 -15.57
C PRO A 162 -2.41 -8.52 -15.75
N ASN A 163 -2.21 -9.24 -16.87
CA ASN A 163 -2.82 -10.56 -17.02
C ASN A 163 -2.24 -11.56 -16.00
N ASN A 164 -2.85 -12.73 -15.87
CA ASN A 164 -2.48 -13.74 -14.88
C ASN A 164 -1.00 -14.16 -14.96
N SER A 165 -0.44 -14.29 -16.16
CA SER A 165 0.96 -14.64 -16.36
C SER A 165 1.89 -13.54 -15.84
N LEU A 166 1.66 -12.28 -16.22
CA LEU A 166 2.44 -11.14 -15.75
C LEU A 166 2.26 -10.91 -14.24
N GLN A 167 1.05 -11.10 -13.72
CA GLN A 167 0.81 -11.01 -12.29
C GLN A 167 1.68 -12.01 -11.52
N LYS A 168 1.70 -13.29 -11.95
CA LYS A 168 2.46 -14.36 -11.29
C LYS A 168 3.97 -14.20 -11.49
N ASN A 169 4.41 -14.07 -12.74
CA ASN A 169 5.83 -14.19 -13.12
C ASN A 169 6.60 -12.87 -13.04
N SER A 170 5.91 -11.73 -13.01
CA SER A 170 6.51 -10.40 -12.93
C SER A 170 6.17 -9.74 -11.61
N VAL A 171 4.91 -9.40 -11.33
CA VAL A 171 4.53 -8.59 -10.16
C VAL A 171 4.77 -9.34 -8.84
N ASN A 172 4.22 -10.55 -8.67
CA ASN A 172 4.37 -11.31 -7.42
C ASN A 172 5.84 -11.68 -7.18
N LYS A 173 6.56 -12.05 -8.24
CA LYS A 173 7.98 -12.41 -8.15
C LYS A 173 8.84 -11.21 -7.77
N ALA A 174 8.60 -10.03 -8.36
CA ALA A 174 9.32 -8.80 -7.98
C ALA A 174 9.08 -8.43 -6.52
N ILE A 175 7.84 -8.48 -6.03
CA ILE A 175 7.50 -8.23 -4.63
C ILE A 175 8.25 -9.20 -3.69
N LYS A 176 8.28 -10.50 -4.04
CA LYS A 176 9.02 -11.51 -3.26
C LYS A 176 10.52 -11.21 -3.23
N LEU A 177 11.12 -10.86 -4.37
CA LEU A 177 12.54 -10.55 -4.48
C LEU A 177 12.93 -9.34 -3.63
N VAL A 178 12.12 -8.27 -3.60
CA VAL A 178 12.37 -7.11 -2.73
C VAL A 178 12.38 -7.53 -1.26
N LYS A 179 11.43 -8.35 -0.83
CA LYS A 179 11.39 -8.86 0.56
C LYS A 179 12.61 -9.71 0.93
N MET A 180 13.25 -10.32 -0.07
CA MET A 180 14.50 -11.08 0.09
C MET A 180 15.77 -10.21 -0.04
N GLY A 181 15.64 -8.89 -0.20
CA GLY A 181 16.76 -7.97 -0.44
C GLY A 181 17.31 -7.96 -1.89
N LYS A 182 16.73 -8.77 -2.78
CA LYS A 182 17.19 -8.92 -4.18
C LYS A 182 16.60 -7.83 -5.09
N VAL A 183 16.86 -6.56 -4.76
CA VAL A 183 16.21 -5.40 -5.39
C VAL A 183 16.59 -5.27 -6.88
N ARG A 184 17.85 -5.59 -7.28
CA ARG A 184 18.29 -5.53 -8.68
C ARG A 184 17.54 -6.54 -9.55
N GLU A 185 17.33 -7.75 -9.06
CA GLU A 185 16.55 -8.79 -9.76
C GLU A 185 15.07 -8.36 -9.86
N ALA A 186 14.52 -7.84 -8.77
CA ALA A 186 13.14 -7.33 -8.76
C ALA A 186 12.92 -6.22 -9.81
N ASN A 187 13.88 -5.30 -9.96
CA ASN A 187 13.84 -4.24 -10.96
C ASN A 187 13.77 -4.79 -12.40
N LYS A 188 14.52 -5.85 -12.70
CA LYS A 188 14.47 -6.49 -14.03
C LYS A 188 13.15 -7.21 -14.25
N ILE A 189 12.67 -7.96 -13.26
CA ILE A 189 11.48 -8.83 -13.35
C ILE A 189 10.18 -8.03 -13.46
N ILE A 190 10.09 -6.82 -12.88
CA ILE A 190 8.87 -6.00 -12.94
C ILE A 190 8.65 -5.33 -14.30
N LYS A 191 9.69 -5.21 -15.13
CA LYS A 191 9.66 -4.46 -16.37
C LYS A 191 8.53 -4.88 -17.33
N PRO A 192 8.32 -6.18 -17.65
CA PRO A 192 7.24 -6.59 -18.57
C PRO A 192 5.83 -6.18 -18.11
N ALA A 193 5.57 -6.19 -16.80
CA ALA A 193 4.27 -5.78 -16.27
C ALA A 193 4.06 -4.26 -16.41
N ILE A 194 5.12 -3.46 -16.27
CA ILE A 194 5.08 -2.02 -16.49
C ILE A 194 4.84 -1.72 -17.97
N GLU A 195 5.60 -2.35 -18.87
CA GLU A 195 5.45 -2.19 -20.32
C GLU A 195 4.04 -2.55 -20.80
N PHE A 196 3.47 -3.65 -20.28
CA PHE A 196 2.09 -4.01 -20.55
C PHE A 196 1.11 -2.87 -20.23
N LEU A 197 1.24 -2.24 -19.06
CA LEU A 197 0.34 -1.14 -18.66
C LEU A 197 0.60 0.13 -19.47
N VAL A 198 1.84 0.40 -19.86
CA VAL A 198 2.18 1.51 -20.76
C VAL A 198 1.54 1.29 -22.14
N ASN A 199 1.64 0.08 -22.70
CA ASN A 199 1.04 -0.30 -23.98
C ASN A 199 -0.51 -0.24 -23.93
N LYS A 200 -1.10 -0.46 -22.74
CA LYS A 200 -2.55 -0.22 -22.49
C LYS A 200 -2.89 1.27 -22.34
N LYS A 201 -1.95 2.18 -22.61
CA LYS A 201 -2.12 3.64 -22.56
C LYS A 201 -2.58 4.15 -21.19
N CYS A 202 -2.20 3.47 -20.10
CA CYS A 202 -2.48 3.93 -18.75
C CYS A 202 -1.86 5.31 -18.50
N LYS A 203 -2.67 6.27 -18.08
CA LYS A 203 -2.21 7.63 -17.76
C LYS A 203 -1.36 7.68 -16.50
N LYS A 204 -1.66 6.81 -15.53
CA LYS A 204 -0.90 6.58 -14.30
C LYS A 204 -0.86 5.10 -13.97
N ILE A 205 0.17 4.68 -13.22
CA ILE A 205 0.34 3.32 -12.70
C ILE A 205 0.52 3.40 -11.19
N ILE A 206 -0.43 2.85 -10.45
CA ILE A 206 -0.39 2.77 -9.00
C ILE A 206 0.53 1.61 -8.61
N LEU A 207 1.54 1.89 -7.79
CA LEU A 207 2.43 0.90 -7.20
C LEU A 207 1.79 0.34 -5.91
N GLY A 208 0.68 -0.38 -6.06
CA GLY A 208 -0.21 -0.86 -4.99
C GLY A 208 0.37 -1.96 -4.10
N CYS A 209 1.69 -2.13 -4.11
CA CYS A 209 2.47 -2.84 -3.11
C CYS A 209 3.68 -1.99 -2.76
N THR A 210 3.93 -1.78 -1.48
CA THR A 210 4.95 -0.86 -0.97
C THR A 210 6.39 -1.29 -1.24
N GLU A 211 6.61 -2.51 -1.67
CA GLU A 211 7.88 -3.03 -2.18
C GLU A 211 8.17 -2.58 -3.62
N LEU A 212 7.15 -2.29 -4.44
CA LEU A 212 7.34 -1.92 -5.85
C LEU A 212 8.07 -0.58 -6.05
N PRO A 213 7.80 0.49 -5.28
CA PRO A 213 8.61 1.70 -5.34
C PRO A 213 10.10 1.43 -5.08
N ILE A 214 10.42 0.52 -4.14
CA ILE A 214 11.80 0.13 -3.83
C ILE A 214 12.45 -0.52 -5.07
N ALA A 215 11.75 -1.47 -5.72
CA ALA A 215 12.24 -2.11 -6.93
C ALA A 215 12.47 -1.13 -8.09
N ILE A 216 11.55 -0.19 -8.29
CA ILE A 216 11.50 0.67 -9.47
C ILE A 216 12.46 1.87 -9.33
N PHE A 217 12.51 2.51 -8.16
CA PHE A 217 13.26 3.75 -7.98
C PHE A 217 14.69 3.56 -7.49
N ALA A 218 15.09 2.35 -7.08
CA ALA A 218 16.46 2.05 -6.68
C ALA A 218 17.49 2.21 -7.81
N PHE A 219 17.05 2.14 -9.07
CA PHE A 219 17.94 2.17 -10.25
C PHE A 219 17.43 3.17 -11.29
N LYS A 220 18.37 3.78 -12.03
CA LYS A 220 18.07 4.70 -13.14
C LYS A 220 17.41 4.04 -14.35
N SER A 221 17.17 2.73 -14.34
CA SER A 221 16.63 1.93 -15.46
C SER A 221 15.32 2.46 -16.02
N PHE A 222 14.49 3.05 -15.17
CA PHE A 222 13.21 3.65 -15.55
C PHE A 222 13.27 5.16 -15.74
N GLN A 223 14.41 5.83 -15.48
CA GLN A 223 14.54 7.29 -15.66
C GLN A 223 14.63 7.69 -17.14
N LYS A 224 15.16 6.79 -18.01
CA LYS A 224 15.25 7.03 -19.47
C LYS A 224 13.90 6.98 -20.19
N ILE A 225 12.90 6.33 -19.59
CA ILE A 225 11.55 6.38 -20.10
C ILE A 225 10.95 7.66 -19.46
N LYS A 226 10.30 8.56 -20.19
CA LYS A 226 9.53 9.73 -19.69
C LYS A 226 8.47 9.32 -18.63
N THR A 227 8.62 8.18 -18.01
CA THR A 227 7.75 7.38 -17.16
C THR A 227 7.90 7.70 -15.66
N SER A 228 8.89 8.48 -15.23
CA SER A 228 9.00 8.86 -13.81
C SER A 228 7.75 9.60 -13.29
N LYS A 229 7.02 10.29 -14.20
CA LYS A 229 5.76 10.96 -13.88
C LYS A 229 4.53 10.05 -14.00
N ILE A 230 4.65 8.84 -14.53
CA ILE A 230 3.52 7.91 -14.67
C ILE A 230 3.20 7.18 -13.37
N PHE A 231 4.21 6.93 -12.54
CA PHE A 231 4.04 6.17 -11.31
C PHE A 231 3.39 6.97 -10.19
N LEU A 232 2.45 6.33 -9.51
CA LEU A 232 1.89 6.79 -8.24
C LEU A 232 2.40 5.87 -7.12
N ASP A 233 3.17 6.43 -6.22
CA ASP A 233 3.69 5.74 -5.03
C ASP A 233 2.74 5.96 -3.85
N PRO A 234 2.00 4.93 -3.40
CA PRO A 234 1.08 5.05 -2.28
C PRO A 234 1.74 5.45 -0.97
N ASN A 235 3.00 5.02 -0.71
CA ASN A 235 3.75 5.43 0.48
C ASN A 235 4.05 6.93 0.47
N LEU A 236 4.48 7.47 -0.65
CA LEU A 236 4.75 8.90 -0.79
C LEU A 236 3.46 9.72 -0.66
N ILE A 237 2.37 9.26 -1.28
CA ILE A 237 1.06 9.92 -1.19
C ILE A 237 0.55 9.89 0.26
N LEU A 238 0.69 8.76 0.95
CA LEU A 238 0.30 8.62 2.35
C LEU A 238 1.14 9.52 3.25
N ALA A 239 2.46 9.61 3.02
CA ALA A 239 3.36 10.50 3.76
C ALA A 239 2.96 11.98 3.59
N ASN A 240 2.67 12.42 2.35
CA ASN A 240 2.15 13.76 2.09
C ASN A 240 0.81 14.02 2.81
N SER A 241 -0.08 13.05 2.83
CA SER A 241 -1.36 13.16 3.54
C SER A 241 -1.17 13.22 5.06
N ALA A 242 -0.24 12.42 5.60
CA ALA A 242 0.12 12.46 7.01
C ALA A 242 0.72 13.81 7.41
N MET A 243 1.62 14.38 6.61
CA MET A 243 2.20 15.70 6.86
C MET A 243 1.15 16.81 6.84
N LYS A 244 0.24 16.79 5.85
CA LYS A 244 -0.86 17.77 5.82
C LYS A 244 -1.74 17.72 7.08
N ARG A 245 -1.97 16.52 7.63
CA ARG A 245 -2.72 16.35 8.89
C ARG A 245 -1.92 16.75 10.12
N TYR A 246 -0.61 16.51 10.09
CA TYR A 246 0.30 16.89 11.18
C TYR A 246 0.42 18.40 11.32
N LEU A 247 0.53 19.12 10.20
CA LEU A 247 0.68 20.58 10.16
C LEU A 247 -0.65 21.34 10.38
N LYS A 248 -1.80 20.69 10.18
CA LYS A 248 -3.09 21.24 10.59
C LYS A 248 -3.23 21.04 12.10
N LYS A 249 -2.74 22.02 12.86
CA LYS A 249 -2.94 22.11 14.32
C LYS A 249 -4.40 22.35 14.67
#